data_129e742045032f43df9a995288d3babd
#
_entry.id   129e742045032f43df9a995288d3babd
#
_cell.length_a   1.000
_cell.length_b   1.000
_cell.length_c   1.000
_cell.angle_alpha   90.00
_cell.angle_beta   90.00
_cell.angle_gamma   90.00
#
_symmetry.space_group_name_H-M   'P 1'
#
loop_
_entity.id
_entity.type
_entity.pdbx_description
1 polymer ?
#
loop_
_entity_poly.entity_id
_entity_poly.type
_entity_poly.pdbx_seq_one_letter_code
_entity_poly.pdbx_strand_id
1 'polypeptide(L)'
;MKFVQLNNDDKISELNNSVKANKQVFLLIYMEGCGPCIETRPEWKKIENVLKGKTNGKKYNNVVIAETEKDNLKKLTFLKNEPKGFPSMKYISNKGSLQEDFEDSNTKNKTRTIDSFIEWIDSKLKAEKYQKGQKGGKWSRKYKLSINCRRPRGFSQKNYCKYGRKTKKNRTTYK
;
A
#
# COMPACT_ATOMS: atom_id res chain seq x y z
N MET A 1 5.64 -0.84 -12.49
CA MET A 1 4.48 -1.75 -12.41
C MET A 1 4.83 -3.08 -13.05
N LYS A 2 4.38 -4.19 -12.48
CA LYS A 2 4.53 -5.53 -13.03
C LYS A 2 3.19 -6.25 -12.99
N PHE A 3 2.84 -6.98 -14.05
CA PHE A 3 1.72 -7.91 -14.07
C PHE A 3 2.27 -9.35 -13.98
N VAL A 4 1.68 -10.19 -13.12
CA VAL A 4 2.17 -11.56 -12.87
C VAL A 4 0.99 -12.52 -12.81
N GLN A 5 0.99 -13.49 -13.71
CA GLN A 5 0.09 -14.65 -13.65
C GLN A 5 0.82 -15.80 -12.95
N LEU A 6 0.25 -16.28 -11.84
CA LEU A 6 0.87 -17.31 -11.02
C LEU A 6 0.51 -18.72 -11.55
N ASN A 7 1.19 -19.10 -12.61
CA ASN A 7 1.02 -20.39 -13.29
C ASN A 7 2.10 -21.42 -12.98
N ASN A 8 3.15 -21.04 -12.26
CA ASN A 8 4.23 -21.93 -11.83
C ASN A 8 4.86 -21.45 -10.52
N ASP A 9 5.68 -22.29 -9.89
CA ASP A 9 6.29 -22.02 -8.58
C ASP A 9 7.29 -20.84 -8.62
N ASP A 10 7.95 -20.60 -9.73
CA ASP A 10 8.88 -19.47 -9.88
C ASP A 10 8.12 -18.14 -9.78
N LYS A 11 6.94 -18.04 -10.42
CA LYS A 11 6.09 -16.85 -10.35
C LYS A 11 5.49 -16.63 -8.97
N ILE A 12 5.15 -17.71 -8.29
CA ILE A 12 4.67 -17.68 -6.89
C ILE A 12 5.80 -17.17 -5.98
N SER A 13 7.00 -17.69 -6.12
CA SER A 13 8.19 -17.25 -5.37
C SER A 13 8.52 -15.79 -5.65
N GLU A 14 8.41 -15.34 -6.90
CA GLU A 14 8.58 -13.96 -7.29
C GLU A 14 7.58 -13.02 -6.61
N LEU A 15 6.30 -13.42 -6.53
CA LEU A 15 5.28 -12.65 -5.84
C LEU A 15 5.56 -12.58 -4.33
N ASN A 16 5.90 -13.72 -3.70
CA ASN A 16 6.28 -13.76 -2.28
C ASN A 16 7.46 -12.79 -2.00
N ASN A 17 8.47 -12.77 -2.87
CA ASN A 17 9.61 -11.86 -2.75
C ASN A 17 9.20 -10.38 -2.97
N SER A 18 8.27 -10.13 -3.87
CA SER A 18 7.74 -8.78 -4.12
C SER A 18 7.02 -8.23 -2.86
N VAL A 19 6.25 -9.07 -2.17
CA VAL A 19 5.61 -8.68 -0.90
C VAL A 19 6.66 -8.42 0.19
N LYS A 20 7.66 -9.31 0.34
CA LYS A 20 8.78 -9.11 1.28
C LYS A 20 9.55 -7.82 1.00
N ALA A 21 9.73 -7.46 -0.27
CA ALA A 21 10.35 -6.21 -0.72
C ALA A 21 9.45 -4.97 -0.53
N ASN A 22 8.33 -5.11 0.16
CA ASN A 22 7.36 -4.04 0.44
C ASN A 22 6.75 -3.40 -0.81
N LYS A 23 6.56 -4.16 -1.88
CA LYS A 23 5.75 -3.74 -3.01
C LYS A 23 4.27 -3.80 -2.65
N GLN A 24 3.49 -2.97 -3.31
CA GLN A 24 2.04 -3.01 -3.21
C GLN A 24 1.49 -4.03 -4.20
N VAL A 25 0.80 -5.03 -3.68
CA VAL A 25 0.26 -6.11 -4.49
C VAL A 25 -1.26 -6.01 -4.53
N PHE A 26 -1.81 -6.06 -5.73
CA PHE A 26 -3.23 -6.26 -5.99
C PHE A 26 -3.37 -7.65 -6.59
N LEU A 27 -4.05 -8.54 -5.86
CA LEU A 27 -4.14 -9.96 -6.17
C LEU A 27 -5.58 -10.34 -6.46
N LEU A 28 -5.84 -10.89 -7.64
CA LEU A 28 -7.08 -11.60 -7.97
C LEU A 28 -6.90 -13.10 -7.69
N ILE A 29 -7.81 -13.65 -6.90
CA ILE A 29 -7.89 -15.08 -6.62
C ILE A 29 -9.18 -15.60 -7.28
N TYR A 30 -9.04 -16.59 -8.15
CA TYR A 30 -10.15 -17.18 -8.87
C TYR A 30 -10.19 -18.70 -8.72
N MET A 31 -11.29 -19.28 -9.11
CA MET A 31 -11.51 -20.73 -9.16
C MET A 31 -11.94 -21.11 -10.58
N GLU A 32 -11.47 -22.21 -11.10
CA GLU A 32 -11.97 -22.74 -12.38
C GLU A 32 -13.44 -23.13 -12.27
N GLY A 33 -14.20 -22.98 -13.38
CA GLY A 33 -15.62 -23.25 -13.40
C GLY A 33 -16.52 -22.24 -12.67
N CYS A 34 -15.94 -21.19 -12.10
CA CYS A 34 -16.69 -20.14 -11.40
C CYS A 34 -17.18 -19.09 -12.41
N GLY A 35 -18.49 -18.97 -12.62
CA GLY A 35 -19.10 -18.02 -13.55
C GLY A 35 -18.66 -16.57 -13.34
N PRO A 36 -18.82 -16.00 -12.13
CA PRO A 36 -18.35 -14.63 -11.85
C PRO A 36 -16.83 -14.44 -12.04
N CYS A 37 -16.03 -15.50 -11.89
CA CYS A 37 -14.58 -15.42 -12.13
C CYS A 37 -14.30 -15.28 -13.64
N ILE A 38 -15.06 -15.97 -14.48
CA ILE A 38 -14.93 -15.91 -15.95
C ILE A 38 -15.20 -14.48 -16.43
N GLU A 39 -16.18 -13.78 -15.86
CA GLU A 39 -16.50 -12.39 -16.19
C GLU A 39 -15.46 -11.41 -15.66
N THR A 40 -14.91 -11.64 -14.45
CA THR A 40 -14.00 -10.70 -13.78
C THR A 40 -12.59 -10.75 -14.38
N ARG A 41 -12.08 -11.91 -14.76
CA ARG A 41 -10.69 -12.07 -15.23
C ARG A 41 -10.32 -11.24 -16.47
N PRO A 42 -11.18 -11.15 -17.52
CA PRO A 42 -10.90 -10.26 -18.65
C PRO A 42 -10.76 -8.79 -18.23
N GLU A 43 -11.63 -8.31 -17.35
CA GLU A 43 -11.58 -6.94 -16.84
C GLU A 43 -10.31 -6.70 -16.02
N TRP A 44 -9.89 -7.69 -15.20
CA TRP A 44 -8.64 -7.63 -14.44
C TRP A 44 -7.41 -7.54 -15.34
N LYS A 45 -7.37 -8.29 -16.43
CA LYS A 45 -6.25 -8.26 -17.39
C LYS A 45 -6.11 -6.93 -18.12
N LYS A 46 -7.22 -6.18 -18.33
CA LYS A 46 -7.16 -4.84 -18.93
C LYS A 46 -6.39 -3.83 -18.08
N ILE A 47 -6.24 -4.06 -16.77
CA ILE A 47 -5.52 -3.16 -15.85
C ILE A 47 -4.11 -2.88 -16.37
N GLU A 48 -3.42 -3.90 -16.86
CA GLU A 48 -2.05 -3.76 -17.37
C GLU A 48 -1.97 -2.73 -18.49
N ASN A 49 -2.83 -2.85 -19.49
CA ASN A 49 -2.84 -1.97 -20.66
C ASN A 49 -3.25 -0.54 -20.29
N VAL A 50 -4.28 -0.39 -19.45
CA VAL A 50 -4.78 0.92 -19.01
C VAL A 50 -3.73 1.65 -18.19
N LEU A 51 -3.05 0.96 -17.28
CA LEU A 51 -2.02 1.59 -16.45
C LEU A 51 -0.72 1.86 -17.21
N LYS A 52 -0.34 1.04 -18.19
CA LYS A 52 0.79 1.34 -19.08
C LYS A 52 0.54 2.59 -19.93
N GLY A 53 -0.70 2.78 -20.41
CA GLY A 53 -1.06 3.94 -21.25
C GLY A 53 -1.19 5.26 -20.48
N LYS A 54 -1.52 5.21 -19.18
CA LYS A 54 -1.79 6.41 -18.37
C LYS A 54 -0.54 7.11 -17.82
N THR A 55 0.68 6.59 -17.97
CA THR A 55 1.77 7.09 -17.13
C THR A 55 3.09 7.32 -17.81
N ASN A 56 3.70 8.45 -17.44
CA ASN A 56 5.15 8.60 -17.28
C ASN A 56 5.73 7.66 -16.21
N GLY A 57 5.29 6.39 -16.16
CA GLY A 57 5.84 5.24 -15.43
C GLY A 57 6.05 5.32 -13.91
N LYS A 58 6.32 6.51 -13.36
CA LYS A 58 6.79 6.67 -11.96
C LYS A 58 5.75 6.36 -10.87
N LYS A 59 4.46 6.58 -11.15
CA LYS A 59 3.40 6.43 -10.13
C LYS A 59 3.19 4.98 -9.69
N TYR A 60 3.36 4.02 -10.60
CA TYR A 60 3.03 2.60 -10.36
C TYR A 60 4.28 1.70 -10.27
N ASN A 61 5.50 2.26 -10.17
CA ASN A 61 6.74 1.47 -10.14
C ASN A 61 6.79 0.45 -9.01
N ASN A 62 6.13 0.73 -7.89
CA ASN A 62 6.08 -0.16 -6.72
C ASN A 62 4.81 -1.03 -6.67
N VAL A 63 4.07 -1.14 -7.79
CA VAL A 63 2.82 -1.88 -7.88
C VAL A 63 3.03 -3.18 -8.63
N VAL A 64 2.47 -4.25 -8.07
CA VAL A 64 2.36 -5.57 -8.71
C VAL A 64 0.88 -5.91 -8.81
N ILE A 65 0.41 -6.20 -10.02
CA ILE A 65 -0.91 -6.76 -10.28
C ILE A 65 -0.72 -8.25 -10.51
N ALA A 66 -1.43 -9.09 -9.79
CA ALA A 66 -1.29 -10.53 -9.89
C ALA A 66 -2.63 -11.24 -10.00
N GLU A 67 -2.66 -12.38 -10.66
CA GLU A 67 -3.79 -13.31 -10.62
C GLU A 67 -3.31 -14.72 -10.29
N THR A 68 -4.12 -15.47 -9.52
CA THR A 68 -3.83 -16.84 -9.12
C THR A 68 -5.09 -17.67 -9.04
N GLU A 69 -4.95 -18.95 -9.31
CA GLU A 69 -5.95 -19.94 -8.99
C GLU A 69 -5.93 -20.30 -7.50
N LYS A 70 -7.08 -20.72 -6.98
CA LYS A 70 -7.26 -21.10 -5.58
C LYS A 70 -6.26 -22.17 -5.09
N ASP A 71 -5.87 -23.10 -5.98
CA ASP A 71 -4.99 -24.21 -5.63
C ASP A 71 -3.57 -23.77 -5.24
N ASN A 72 -3.18 -22.58 -5.68
CA ASN A 72 -1.89 -21.98 -5.32
C ASN A 72 -1.89 -21.24 -3.97
N LEU A 73 -3.04 -21.08 -3.30
CA LEU A 73 -3.15 -20.26 -2.08
C LEU A 73 -2.19 -20.71 -0.98
N LYS A 74 -2.04 -22.03 -0.78
CA LYS A 74 -1.13 -22.59 0.23
C LYS A 74 0.34 -22.22 0.01
N LYS A 75 0.73 -21.87 -1.21
CA LYS A 75 2.09 -21.46 -1.58
C LYS A 75 2.34 -19.97 -1.36
N LEU A 76 1.28 -19.16 -1.09
CA LEU A 76 1.38 -17.73 -0.82
C LEU A 76 1.67 -17.48 0.66
N THR A 77 2.95 -17.35 1.00
CA THR A 77 3.42 -17.26 2.39
C THR A 77 2.96 -16.03 3.16
N PHE A 78 2.48 -15.00 2.45
CA PHE A 78 1.99 -13.75 3.02
C PHE A 78 0.48 -13.76 3.30
N LEU A 79 -0.27 -14.69 2.72
CA LEU A 79 -1.73 -14.71 2.83
C LEU A 79 -2.13 -15.16 4.25
N LYS A 80 -2.88 -14.31 4.96
CA LYS A 80 -3.28 -14.57 6.36
C LYS A 80 -4.56 -15.39 6.46
N ASN A 81 -5.52 -15.08 5.60
CA ASN A 81 -6.85 -15.70 5.62
C ASN A 81 -7.23 -16.16 4.22
N GLU A 82 -7.81 -17.33 4.14
CA GLU A 82 -8.41 -17.81 2.89
C GLU A 82 -9.59 -16.93 2.48
N PRO A 83 -9.84 -16.77 1.16
CA PRO A 83 -11.00 -16.04 0.68
C PRO A 83 -12.30 -16.73 1.10
N LYS A 84 -13.31 -15.93 1.46
CA LYS A 84 -14.67 -16.43 1.78
C LYS A 84 -15.45 -16.86 0.54
N GLY A 85 -15.02 -16.47 -0.65
CA GLY A 85 -15.66 -16.76 -1.94
C GLY A 85 -14.80 -16.34 -3.12
N PHE A 86 -15.24 -16.66 -4.33
CA PHE A 86 -14.53 -16.36 -5.57
C PHE A 86 -15.41 -15.62 -6.55
N PRO A 87 -14.85 -14.68 -7.36
CA PRO A 87 -13.47 -14.19 -7.28
C PRO A 87 -13.25 -13.35 -6.04
N SER A 88 -12.04 -13.38 -5.48
CA SER A 88 -11.62 -12.50 -4.38
C SER A 88 -10.48 -11.61 -4.84
N MET A 89 -10.59 -10.31 -4.62
CA MET A 89 -9.55 -9.34 -4.95
C MET A 89 -9.01 -8.74 -3.65
N LYS A 90 -7.69 -8.85 -3.46
CA LYS A 90 -7.00 -8.41 -2.24
C LYS A 90 -5.92 -7.37 -2.52
N TYR A 91 -5.89 -6.32 -1.70
CA TYR A 91 -4.76 -5.41 -1.61
C TYR A 91 -3.85 -5.82 -0.48
N ILE A 92 -2.55 -5.93 -0.77
CA ILE A 92 -1.54 -6.39 0.17
C ILE A 92 -0.39 -5.37 0.19
N SER A 93 -0.02 -4.90 1.37
CA SER A 93 1.10 -3.97 1.57
C SER A 93 1.79 -4.18 2.93
N ASN A 94 2.76 -3.32 3.26
CA ASN A 94 3.51 -3.41 4.51
C ASN A 94 4.10 -4.80 4.76
N LYS A 95 4.77 -5.37 3.73
CA LYS A 95 5.36 -6.71 3.77
C LYS A 95 4.34 -7.82 4.11
N GLY A 96 3.08 -7.65 3.67
CA GLY A 96 1.99 -8.61 3.91
C GLY A 96 1.21 -8.40 5.22
N SER A 97 1.63 -7.45 6.07
CA SER A 97 0.93 -7.17 7.32
C SER A 97 -0.44 -6.49 7.13
N LEU A 98 -0.57 -5.64 6.12
CA LEU A 98 -1.83 -5.02 5.73
C LEU A 98 -2.44 -5.80 4.58
N GLN A 99 -3.65 -6.31 4.78
CA GLN A 99 -4.46 -6.98 3.77
C GLN A 99 -5.89 -6.44 3.85
N GLU A 100 -6.46 -6.14 2.70
CA GLU A 100 -7.81 -5.59 2.59
C GLU A 100 -8.48 -6.17 1.34
N ASP A 101 -9.72 -6.59 1.46
CA ASP A 101 -10.51 -7.05 0.32
C ASP A 101 -11.06 -5.87 -0.47
N PHE A 102 -11.22 -6.03 -1.78
CA PHE A 102 -11.82 -5.01 -2.65
C PHE A 102 -13.22 -4.62 -2.17
N GLU A 103 -13.99 -5.59 -1.69
CA GLU A 103 -15.34 -5.40 -1.18
C GLU A 103 -15.40 -4.53 0.08
N ASP A 104 -14.30 -4.51 0.88
CA ASP A 104 -14.17 -3.69 2.08
C ASP A 104 -13.53 -2.33 1.81
N SER A 105 -13.15 -2.06 0.55
CA SER A 105 -12.50 -0.81 0.18
C SER A 105 -13.45 0.40 0.22
N ASN A 106 -12.87 1.60 0.36
CA ASN A 106 -13.62 2.87 0.31
C ASN A 106 -13.89 3.37 -1.12
N THR A 107 -13.82 2.51 -2.13
CA THR A 107 -14.19 2.85 -3.51
C THR A 107 -15.71 3.07 -3.62
N LYS A 108 -16.12 4.08 -4.38
CA LYS A 108 -17.53 4.44 -4.53
C LYS A 108 -18.28 3.35 -5.29
N ASN A 109 -17.66 2.80 -6.31
CA ASN A 109 -18.24 1.77 -7.15
C ASN A 109 -17.49 0.46 -6.99
N LYS A 110 -18.18 -0.60 -6.58
CA LYS A 110 -17.61 -1.94 -6.35
C LYS A 110 -18.03 -2.94 -7.42
N THR A 111 -18.38 -2.42 -8.60
CA THR A 111 -18.57 -3.28 -9.79
C THR A 111 -17.21 -3.87 -10.19
N ARG A 112 -17.21 -5.11 -10.66
CA ARG A 112 -15.98 -5.81 -11.06
C ARG A 112 -15.55 -5.42 -12.47
N THR A 113 -15.53 -4.11 -12.77
CA THR A 113 -15.13 -3.52 -14.03
C THR A 113 -13.74 -2.87 -13.93
N ILE A 114 -13.11 -2.66 -15.08
CA ILE A 114 -11.81 -2.03 -15.17
C ILE A 114 -11.77 -0.65 -14.47
N ASP A 115 -12.81 0.17 -14.62
CA ASP A 115 -12.88 1.50 -14.01
C ASP A 115 -12.86 1.43 -12.49
N SER A 116 -13.60 0.50 -11.90
CA SER A 116 -13.64 0.28 -10.46
C SER A 116 -12.29 -0.22 -9.93
N PHE A 117 -11.61 -1.09 -10.66
CA PHE A 117 -10.27 -1.54 -10.28
C PHE A 117 -9.24 -0.43 -10.35
N ILE A 118 -9.29 0.43 -11.36
CA ILE A 118 -8.40 1.60 -11.47
C ILE A 118 -8.65 2.60 -10.34
N GLU A 119 -9.94 2.89 -10.03
CA GLU A 119 -10.29 3.74 -8.89
C GLU A 119 -9.73 3.18 -7.57
N TRP A 120 -9.90 1.88 -7.35
CA TRP A 120 -9.37 1.21 -6.16
C TRP A 120 -7.85 1.32 -6.05
N ILE A 121 -7.12 0.98 -7.12
CA ILE A 121 -5.67 1.07 -7.17
C ILE A 121 -5.22 2.51 -6.88
N ASP A 122 -5.83 3.50 -7.52
CA ASP A 122 -5.49 4.90 -7.33
C ASP A 122 -5.78 5.40 -5.91
N SER A 123 -6.85 4.92 -5.28
CA SER A 123 -7.21 5.27 -3.90
C SER A 123 -6.15 4.78 -2.91
N LYS A 124 -5.67 3.53 -3.07
CA LYS A 124 -4.61 2.97 -2.22
C LYS A 124 -3.28 3.69 -2.38
N LEU A 125 -2.89 4.02 -3.60
CA LEU A 125 -1.67 4.77 -3.88
C LEU A 125 -1.69 6.20 -3.33
N LYS A 126 -2.86 6.86 -3.31
CA LYS A 126 -3.04 8.17 -2.66
C LYS A 126 -2.89 8.05 -1.16
N ALA A 127 -3.56 7.08 -0.52
CA ALA A 127 -3.52 6.88 0.92
C ALA A 127 -2.08 6.65 1.44
N GLU A 128 -1.26 5.85 0.74
CA GLU A 128 0.15 5.67 1.13
C GLU A 128 0.98 6.94 1.03
N LYS A 129 0.74 7.78 0.03
CA LYS A 129 1.44 9.07 -0.06
C LYS A 129 1.12 9.96 1.14
N TYR A 130 -0.13 9.98 1.58
CA TYR A 130 -0.54 10.73 2.77
C TYR A 130 0.13 10.21 4.03
N GLN A 131 0.21 8.90 4.22
CA GLN A 131 0.86 8.30 5.39
C GLN A 131 2.39 8.53 5.39
N LYS A 132 3.05 8.46 4.24
CA LYS A 132 4.48 8.79 4.10
C LYS A 132 4.77 10.28 4.28
N GLY A 133 3.84 11.16 3.88
CA GLY A 133 3.95 12.60 4.09
C GLY A 133 3.72 13.04 5.53
N GLN A 134 2.99 12.25 6.33
CA GLN A 134 2.72 12.53 7.74
C GLN A 134 3.80 11.98 8.71
N LYS A 135 4.83 11.28 8.25
CA LYS A 135 6.05 11.17 9.05
C LYS A 135 6.62 12.57 9.17
N GLY A 136 6.18 13.29 10.20
CA GLY A 136 6.63 14.64 10.52
C GLY A 136 8.14 14.66 10.44
N GLY A 137 8.68 15.39 9.46
CA GLY A 137 10.11 15.48 9.23
C GLY A 137 10.74 15.87 10.56
N LYS A 138 11.71 15.09 11.05
CA LYS A 138 12.49 15.48 12.24
C LYS A 138 13.05 16.87 11.93
N TRP A 139 12.57 17.87 12.63
CA TRP A 139 13.07 19.24 12.48
C TRP A 139 14.58 19.24 12.56
N SER A 140 15.24 19.87 11.61
CA SER A 140 16.69 20.01 11.62
C SER A 140 17.14 20.73 12.91
N ARG A 141 18.36 20.46 13.34
CA ARG A 141 18.94 21.14 14.51
C ARG A 141 18.90 22.67 14.31
N LYS A 142 19.20 23.14 13.09
CA LYS A 142 19.18 24.56 12.72
C LYS A 142 17.78 25.15 12.90
N TYR A 143 16.74 24.48 12.41
CA TYR A 143 15.35 24.91 12.58
C TYR A 143 14.91 24.93 14.05
N LYS A 144 15.26 23.90 14.84
CA LYS A 144 14.96 23.86 16.28
C LYS A 144 15.59 25.02 17.06
N LEU A 145 16.78 25.44 16.66
CA LEU A 145 17.47 26.56 17.29
C LEU A 145 16.87 27.92 16.88
N SER A 146 16.27 28.03 15.70
CA SER A 146 15.62 29.27 15.20
C SER A 146 14.22 29.50 15.76
N ILE A 147 13.63 28.54 16.50
CA ILE A 147 12.28 28.70 17.05
C ILE A 147 12.27 29.70 18.20
N ASN A 148 11.49 30.78 18.03
CA ASN A 148 11.27 31.74 19.10
C ASN A 148 10.18 31.23 20.06
N CYS A 149 10.62 30.68 21.20
CA CYS A 149 9.71 30.14 22.21
C CYS A 149 8.92 31.16 23.02
N ARG A 150 9.20 32.47 22.87
CA ARG A 150 8.35 33.53 23.42
C ARG A 150 7.11 33.77 22.56
N ARG A 151 7.21 33.48 21.25
CA ARG A 151 6.11 33.60 20.27
C ARG A 151 6.09 32.38 19.31
N PRO A 152 5.74 31.17 19.83
CA PRO A 152 5.74 29.97 19.00
C PRO A 152 4.60 30.02 17.99
N ARG A 153 4.90 29.68 16.73
CA ARG A 153 3.90 29.61 15.64
C ARG A 153 3.33 28.20 15.55
N GLY A 154 2.02 28.06 15.77
CA GLY A 154 1.30 26.82 15.64
C GLY A 154 1.55 25.78 16.75
N PHE A 155 0.74 24.73 16.75
CA PHE A 155 0.69 23.68 17.79
C PHE A 155 2.05 22.96 17.98
N SER A 156 2.71 22.60 16.89
CA SER A 156 3.97 21.83 16.93
C SER A 156 5.12 22.62 17.57
N GLN A 157 5.23 23.94 17.31
CA GLN A 157 6.24 24.78 17.95
C GLN A 157 5.92 25.02 19.45
N LYS A 158 4.62 25.17 19.80
CA LYS A 158 4.18 25.27 21.19
C LYS A 158 4.58 24.02 21.98
N ASN A 159 4.33 22.83 21.43
CA ASN A 159 4.74 21.57 22.07
C ASN A 159 6.25 21.42 22.17
N TYR A 160 7.00 21.78 21.13
CA TYR A 160 8.46 21.78 21.21
C TYR A 160 9.00 22.72 22.28
N CYS A 161 8.46 23.92 22.39
CA CYS A 161 8.90 24.89 23.41
C CYS A 161 8.54 24.43 24.81
N LYS A 162 7.38 23.77 24.98
CA LYS A 162 6.91 23.26 26.28
C LYS A 162 7.69 22.02 26.76
N TYR A 163 7.97 21.10 25.85
CA TYR A 163 8.51 19.77 26.22
C TYR A 163 9.91 19.48 25.65
N GLY A 164 10.27 20.04 24.50
CA GLY A 164 11.49 19.69 23.79
C GLY A 164 12.77 20.41 24.23
N ARG A 165 12.67 21.51 24.98
CA ARG A 165 13.83 22.26 25.50
C ARG A 165 14.33 21.79 26.86
N LYS A 166 13.59 20.97 27.57
CA LYS A 166 13.92 20.54 28.95
C LYS A 166 15.19 19.69 29.06
N THR A 167 15.67 19.10 27.95
CA THR A 167 16.86 18.25 27.93
C THR A 167 18.20 19.01 28.02
N LYS A 168 18.20 20.35 27.98
CA LYS A 168 19.46 21.13 28.12
C LYS A 168 19.75 21.67 29.54
N LYS A 169 18.75 21.70 30.44
CA LYS A 169 18.95 22.22 31.80
C LYS A 169 19.65 21.25 32.78
N ASN A 170 19.69 19.96 32.46
CA ASN A 170 20.28 18.96 33.36
C ASN A 170 21.76 18.67 33.10
N ARG A 171 22.48 19.49 32.31
CA ARG A 171 23.89 19.27 32.00
C ARG A 171 24.84 20.26 32.68
N THR A 172 24.33 21.13 33.55
CA THR A 172 25.16 22.19 34.16
C THR A 172 25.09 22.21 35.68
N THR A 173 24.95 21.09 36.35
CA THR A 173 25.11 21.04 37.80
C THR A 173 25.77 19.72 38.21
N TYR A 174 27.05 19.57 37.83
CA TYR A 174 28.07 18.82 38.56
C TYR A 174 29.41 19.42 38.19
N LYS A 175 29.80 20.44 38.92
CA LYS A 175 31.18 20.77 39.29
C LYS A 175 31.14 21.07 40.77
#